data_c0cf87a837f987921be3d6958bcf1e1e
#
_entry.id   c0cf87a837f987921be3d6958bcf1e1e
#
_cell.length_a   1.000
_cell.length_b   1.000
_cell.length_c   1.000
_cell.angle_alpha   90.00
_cell.angle_beta   90.00
_cell.angle_gamma   90.00
#
_symmetry.space_group_name_H-M   'P 1'
#
loop_
_entity.id
_entity.type
_entity.pdbx_description
1 polymer ?
#
loop_
_entity_poly.entity_id
_entity_poly.type
_entity_poly.pdbx_seq_one_letter_code
_entity_poly.pdbx_strand_id
1 'polypeptide(L)'
;MSRRLFAVAFALALLLAPAVQAQQIIRLSTTTSTENSGLLAYLLPAFEARTNSKVHVISVGTGKALELARNGDVDATLVHARAAEDKFVAEGWGIDRRDVMYNDFILVGPAGDPAGIKGGKDVLAAFRKLASGPAKFISRGDNSGTDIMEKAYWKQAGSQPAGAQYVSAGLGMGEVLNMAAEMGGYTLTDRATYGVYQAKTGLAPMVEGDQRMFNPYGIIATNPARHAGVNYKGARQLIEWITSPEGQARIAQFRPGGQQLFFPSAK
;
A
#
# COMPACT_ATOMS: atom_id res chain seq x y z
N MET A 1 -39.42 -52.27 22.86
CA MET A 1 -38.19 -51.53 23.30
C MET A 1 -37.36 -50.91 22.18
N SER A 2 -37.55 -51.22 20.90
CA SER A 2 -36.66 -50.76 19.78
C SER A 2 -36.89 -49.37 19.22
N ARG A 3 -38.10 -48.79 19.30
CA ARG A 3 -38.42 -47.47 18.73
C ARG A 3 -37.87 -46.27 19.53
N ARG A 4 -37.72 -46.40 20.86
CA ARG A 4 -37.16 -45.34 21.72
C ARG A 4 -35.64 -45.21 21.65
N LEU A 5 -34.94 -46.32 21.39
CA LEU A 5 -33.48 -46.32 21.21
C LEU A 5 -33.06 -45.69 19.89
N PHE A 6 -33.85 -45.83 18.81
CA PHE A 6 -33.59 -45.16 17.51
C PHE A 6 -33.79 -43.64 17.58
N ALA A 7 -34.75 -43.17 18.34
CA ALA A 7 -35.01 -41.73 18.49
C ALA A 7 -33.89 -41.03 19.28
N VAL A 8 -33.31 -41.68 20.30
CA VAL A 8 -32.23 -41.13 21.11
C VAL A 8 -30.93 -41.11 20.32
N ALA A 9 -30.63 -42.16 19.50
CA ALA A 9 -29.43 -42.18 18.65
C ALA A 9 -29.45 -41.12 17.54
N PHE A 10 -30.68 -40.81 17.00
CA PHE A 10 -30.80 -39.77 15.97
C PHE A 10 -30.69 -38.35 16.56
N ALA A 11 -31.17 -38.15 17.79
CA ALA A 11 -31.01 -36.87 18.50
C ALA A 11 -29.56 -36.61 18.92
N LEU A 12 -28.76 -37.65 19.24
CA LEU A 12 -27.32 -37.50 19.58
C LEU A 12 -26.47 -37.23 18.36
N ALA A 13 -26.83 -37.73 17.17
CA ALA A 13 -26.10 -37.48 15.92
C ALA A 13 -26.26 -36.03 15.43
N LEU A 14 -27.33 -35.32 15.75
CA LEU A 14 -27.55 -33.91 15.43
C LEU A 14 -26.71 -32.96 16.30
N LEU A 15 -26.23 -33.41 17.45
CA LEU A 15 -25.35 -32.61 18.35
C LEU A 15 -23.87 -32.63 17.95
N LEU A 16 -23.49 -33.49 17.01
CA LEU A 16 -22.11 -33.66 16.53
C LEU A 16 -21.86 -33.02 15.15
N ALA A 17 -22.85 -32.31 14.58
CA ALA A 17 -22.62 -31.57 13.36
C ALA A 17 -21.54 -30.49 13.62
N PRO A 18 -20.39 -30.53 12.92
CA PRO A 18 -19.41 -29.46 13.09
C PRO A 18 -20.09 -28.14 12.77
N ALA A 19 -20.05 -27.19 13.70
CA ALA A 19 -20.54 -25.85 13.46
C ALA A 19 -19.73 -25.30 12.26
N VAL A 20 -20.33 -25.24 11.09
CA VAL A 20 -19.76 -24.57 9.93
C VAL A 20 -19.66 -23.10 10.31
N GLN A 21 -18.48 -22.71 10.74
CA GLN A 21 -18.22 -21.33 11.08
C GLN A 21 -18.27 -20.52 9.78
N ALA A 22 -19.22 -19.60 9.68
CA ALA A 22 -19.34 -18.73 8.52
C ALA A 22 -18.00 -18.00 8.27
N GLN A 23 -17.60 -17.95 7.02
CA GLN A 23 -16.38 -17.24 6.61
C GLN A 23 -16.48 -15.78 7.02
N GLN A 24 -15.47 -15.29 7.75
CA GLN A 24 -15.41 -13.89 8.17
C GLN A 24 -14.94 -13.01 7.02
N ILE A 25 -15.65 -11.92 6.78
CA ILE A 25 -15.22 -10.90 5.82
C ILE A 25 -14.44 -9.82 6.59
N ILE A 26 -13.28 -9.45 6.06
CA ILE A 26 -12.43 -8.35 6.53
C ILE A 26 -12.30 -7.35 5.39
N ARG A 27 -12.76 -6.13 5.59
CA ARG A 27 -12.64 -5.04 4.61
C ARG A 27 -11.35 -4.29 4.87
N LEU A 28 -10.44 -4.29 3.89
CA LEU A 28 -9.13 -3.66 3.97
C LEU A 28 -9.03 -2.53 2.94
N SER A 29 -8.88 -1.29 3.39
CA SER A 29 -8.47 -0.23 2.47
C SER A 29 -6.95 -0.17 2.33
N THR A 30 -6.48 0.12 1.13
CA THR A 30 -5.05 0.27 0.82
C THR A 30 -4.83 1.25 -0.32
N THR A 31 -3.58 1.45 -0.71
CA THR A 31 -3.24 2.33 -1.83
C THR A 31 -3.23 1.57 -3.17
N THR A 32 -3.52 2.30 -4.26
CA THR A 32 -3.44 1.74 -5.62
C THR A 32 -2.03 1.25 -5.95
N SER A 33 -0.99 1.90 -5.42
CA SER A 33 0.39 1.44 -5.58
C SER A 33 0.65 0.10 -4.88
N THR A 34 0.10 -0.11 -3.68
CA THR A 34 0.20 -1.39 -2.96
C THR A 34 -0.50 -2.50 -3.74
N GLU A 35 -1.70 -2.25 -4.25
CA GLU A 35 -2.44 -3.22 -5.06
C GLU A 35 -1.71 -3.55 -6.36
N ASN A 36 -1.28 -2.52 -7.10
CA ASN A 36 -0.56 -2.67 -8.37
C ASN A 36 0.78 -3.41 -8.24
N SER A 37 1.39 -3.45 -7.05
CA SER A 37 2.61 -4.22 -6.81
C SER A 37 2.39 -5.74 -6.86
N GLY A 38 1.14 -6.20 -6.72
CA GLY A 38 0.80 -7.62 -6.63
C GLY A 38 1.05 -8.26 -5.25
N LEU A 39 1.56 -7.50 -4.27
CA LEU A 39 1.90 -8.04 -2.95
C LEU A 39 0.69 -8.64 -2.23
N LEU A 40 -0.44 -7.95 -2.21
CA LEU A 40 -1.64 -8.42 -1.51
C LEU A 40 -2.21 -9.69 -2.16
N ALA A 41 -2.22 -9.77 -3.49
CA ALA A 41 -2.63 -10.98 -4.21
C ALA A 41 -1.74 -12.19 -3.87
N TYR A 42 -0.46 -11.96 -3.55
CA TYR A 42 0.46 -13.00 -3.09
C TYR A 42 0.27 -13.37 -1.61
N LEU A 43 0.03 -12.40 -0.73
CA LEU A 43 -0.01 -12.61 0.73
C LEU A 43 -1.36 -13.16 1.21
N LEU A 44 -2.47 -12.55 0.77
CA LEU A 44 -3.79 -12.78 1.36
C LEU A 44 -4.30 -14.21 1.26
N PRO A 45 -4.06 -14.99 0.18
CA PRO A 45 -4.52 -16.39 0.12
C PRO A 45 -4.01 -17.25 1.27
N ALA A 46 -2.78 -17.01 1.75
CA ALA A 46 -2.22 -17.77 2.87
C ALA A 46 -2.89 -17.43 4.20
N PHE A 47 -3.19 -16.16 4.42
CA PHE A 47 -3.95 -15.70 5.59
C PHE A 47 -5.38 -16.25 5.56
N GLU A 48 -6.05 -16.14 4.43
CA GLU A 48 -7.45 -16.57 4.24
C GLU A 48 -7.62 -18.07 4.50
N ALA A 49 -6.72 -18.89 3.94
CA ALA A 49 -6.73 -20.34 4.14
C ALA A 49 -6.53 -20.73 5.63
N ARG A 50 -5.72 -19.96 6.36
CA ARG A 50 -5.40 -20.24 7.77
C ARG A 50 -6.53 -19.82 8.73
N THR A 51 -7.29 -18.79 8.40
CA THR A 51 -8.22 -18.14 9.33
C THR A 51 -9.69 -18.34 9.01
N ASN A 52 -10.01 -19.05 7.92
CA ASN A 52 -11.36 -19.13 7.36
C ASN A 52 -11.99 -17.73 7.15
N SER A 53 -11.16 -16.77 6.76
CA SER A 53 -11.56 -15.39 6.50
C SER A 53 -11.45 -15.07 5.01
N LYS A 54 -12.12 -14.02 4.56
CA LYS A 54 -11.95 -13.42 3.24
C LYS A 54 -11.62 -11.94 3.40
N VAL A 55 -10.57 -11.49 2.74
CA VAL A 55 -10.18 -10.07 2.76
C VAL A 55 -10.67 -9.40 1.48
N HIS A 56 -11.56 -8.43 1.65
CA HIS A 56 -12.02 -7.57 0.56
C HIS A 56 -11.15 -6.32 0.52
N VAL A 57 -10.30 -6.23 -0.50
CA VAL A 57 -9.38 -5.11 -0.70
C VAL A 57 -10.09 -3.97 -1.44
N ILE A 58 -9.97 -2.76 -0.92
CA ILE A 58 -10.45 -1.52 -1.54
C ILE A 58 -9.22 -0.64 -1.76
N SER A 59 -8.76 -0.56 -3.01
CA SER A 59 -7.56 0.19 -3.37
C SER A 59 -7.91 1.59 -3.89
N VAL A 60 -7.38 2.62 -3.20
CA VAL A 60 -7.64 4.04 -3.47
C VAL A 60 -6.39 4.86 -3.13
N GLY A 61 -6.45 6.20 -3.19
CA GLY A 61 -5.37 7.05 -2.65
C GLY A 61 -5.32 7.02 -1.12
N THR A 62 -4.16 7.30 -0.51
CA THR A 62 -3.96 7.25 0.96
C THR A 62 -5.01 8.05 1.73
N GLY A 63 -5.29 9.28 1.29
CA GLY A 63 -6.29 10.13 1.94
C GLY A 63 -7.67 9.49 1.96
N LYS A 64 -8.09 8.89 0.84
CA LYS A 64 -9.38 8.20 0.72
C LYS A 64 -9.39 6.89 1.50
N ALA A 65 -8.27 6.14 1.55
CA ALA A 65 -8.16 4.93 2.36
C ALA A 65 -8.38 5.21 3.85
N LEU A 66 -7.75 6.27 4.37
CA LEU A 66 -7.94 6.74 5.76
C LEU A 66 -9.35 7.31 5.99
N GLU A 67 -9.95 7.96 4.99
CA GLU A 67 -11.34 8.44 5.06
C GLU A 67 -12.34 7.28 5.19
N LEU A 68 -12.19 6.21 4.39
CA LEU A 68 -13.01 5.00 4.51
C LEU A 68 -12.92 4.39 5.92
N ALA A 69 -11.72 4.33 6.50
CA ALA A 69 -11.54 3.86 7.87
C ALA A 69 -12.16 4.84 8.90
N ARG A 70 -12.05 6.15 8.67
CA ARG A 70 -12.68 7.18 9.53
C ARG A 70 -14.21 7.06 9.54
N ASN A 71 -14.81 6.67 8.43
CA ASN A 71 -16.26 6.47 8.28
C ASN A 71 -16.73 5.11 8.82
N GLY A 72 -15.84 4.15 9.11
CA GLY A 72 -16.19 2.78 9.48
C GLY A 72 -16.57 1.88 8.29
N ASP A 73 -16.26 2.31 7.07
CA ASP A 73 -16.53 1.56 5.84
C ASP A 73 -15.60 0.35 5.67
N VAL A 74 -14.46 0.37 6.35
CA VAL A 74 -13.45 -0.70 6.36
C VAL A 74 -13.04 -1.06 7.79
N ASP A 75 -12.51 -2.27 7.95
CA ASP A 75 -12.13 -2.82 9.24
C ASP A 75 -10.65 -2.54 9.56
N ALA A 76 -9.83 -2.41 8.53
CA ALA A 76 -8.42 -2.03 8.64
C ALA A 76 -7.97 -1.20 7.42
N THR A 77 -6.84 -0.50 7.58
CA THR A 77 -6.17 0.23 6.49
C THR A 77 -4.69 -0.08 6.48
N LEU A 78 -4.12 -0.34 5.29
CA LEU A 78 -2.69 -0.56 5.05
C LEU A 78 -2.19 0.53 4.11
N VAL A 79 -1.43 1.47 4.62
CA VAL A 79 -0.97 2.66 3.88
C VAL A 79 0.50 2.97 4.18
N HIS A 80 1.08 3.97 3.51
CA HIS A 80 2.50 4.32 3.61
C HIS A 80 2.72 5.83 3.66
N ALA A 81 1.99 6.52 4.54
CA ALA A 81 2.13 7.96 4.79
C ALA A 81 2.17 8.21 6.29
N ARG A 82 3.32 7.94 6.92
CA ARG A 82 3.51 7.91 8.37
C ARG A 82 2.87 9.08 9.10
N ALA A 83 3.07 10.31 8.63
CA ALA A 83 2.50 11.49 9.28
C ALA A 83 0.96 11.50 9.26
N ALA A 84 0.34 11.01 8.18
CA ALA A 84 -1.12 10.90 8.08
C ALA A 84 -1.65 9.76 8.96
N GLU A 85 -0.92 8.65 9.06
CA GLU A 85 -1.23 7.51 9.94
C GLU A 85 -1.20 7.94 11.40
N ASP A 86 -0.12 8.63 11.83
CA ASP A 86 0.05 9.11 13.20
C ASP A 86 -1.07 10.10 13.58
N LYS A 87 -1.44 11.00 12.68
CA LYS A 87 -2.58 11.91 12.87
C LYS A 87 -3.89 11.15 13.02
N PHE A 88 -4.15 10.15 12.17
CA PHE A 88 -5.34 9.33 12.19
C PHE A 88 -5.50 8.58 13.53
N VAL A 89 -4.40 8.05 14.06
CA VAL A 89 -4.37 7.38 15.38
C VAL A 89 -4.53 8.40 16.52
N ALA A 90 -3.84 9.53 16.48
CA ALA A 90 -3.93 10.58 17.50
C ALA A 90 -5.35 11.17 17.61
N GLU A 91 -6.09 11.24 16.51
CA GLU A 91 -7.50 11.66 16.47
C GLU A 91 -8.46 10.57 16.98
N GLY A 92 -7.96 9.37 17.30
CA GLY A 92 -8.73 8.25 17.84
C GLY A 92 -9.59 7.51 16.81
N TRP A 93 -9.34 7.68 15.51
CA TRP A 93 -10.05 6.95 14.44
C TRP A 93 -9.50 5.55 14.20
N GLY A 94 -8.21 5.34 14.48
CA GLY A 94 -7.50 4.07 14.35
C GLY A 94 -6.81 3.66 15.64
N ILE A 95 -6.65 2.34 15.80
CA ILE A 95 -5.92 1.72 16.91
C ILE A 95 -5.00 0.60 16.39
N ASP A 96 -4.14 0.07 17.24
CA ASP A 96 -3.25 -1.07 16.93
C ASP A 96 -2.38 -0.85 15.68
N ARG A 97 -1.93 0.38 15.44
CA ARG A 97 -1.00 0.64 14.36
C ARG A 97 0.30 -0.15 14.54
N ARG A 98 0.70 -0.89 13.51
CA ARG A 98 1.99 -1.58 13.45
C ARG A 98 2.74 -1.28 12.16
N ASP A 99 4.05 -1.21 12.24
CA ASP A 99 4.91 -1.24 11.07
C ASP A 99 4.84 -2.64 10.45
N VAL A 100 4.80 -2.70 9.12
CA VAL A 100 4.68 -3.97 8.38
C VAL A 100 5.92 -4.24 7.57
N MET A 101 6.29 -3.29 6.73
CA MET A 101 7.37 -3.41 5.77
C MET A 101 7.80 -2.01 5.31
N TYR A 102 8.85 -1.95 4.53
CA TYR A 102 9.21 -0.75 3.80
C TYR A 102 9.65 -1.09 2.37
N ASN A 103 9.53 -0.13 1.49
CA ASN A 103 10.31 0.01 0.27
C ASN A 103 10.87 1.43 0.21
N ASP A 104 11.38 1.85 -0.91
CA ASP A 104 11.80 3.22 -1.13
C ASP A 104 11.03 3.86 -2.29
N PHE A 105 10.98 5.17 -2.27
CA PHE A 105 10.68 5.93 -3.46
C PHE A 105 11.91 6.01 -4.34
N ILE A 106 11.69 6.10 -5.64
CA ILE A 106 12.70 6.39 -6.64
C ILE A 106 12.18 7.45 -7.60
N LEU A 107 13.08 8.28 -8.11
CA LEU A 107 12.78 9.18 -9.21
C LEU A 107 13.13 8.48 -10.50
N VAL A 108 12.18 8.34 -11.42
CA VAL A 108 12.36 7.69 -12.71
C VAL A 108 12.12 8.67 -13.85
N GLY A 109 12.71 8.37 -15.00
CA GLY A 109 12.57 9.22 -16.19
C GLY A 109 13.07 8.54 -17.45
N PRO A 110 13.08 9.25 -18.60
CA PRO A 110 13.55 8.71 -19.86
C PRO A 110 15.03 8.29 -19.78
N ALA A 111 15.36 7.15 -20.36
CA ALA A 111 16.72 6.56 -20.27
C ALA A 111 17.84 7.49 -20.74
N GLY A 112 17.54 8.42 -21.68
CA GLY A 112 18.46 9.43 -22.19
C GLY A 112 18.73 10.61 -21.25
N ASP A 113 17.98 10.72 -20.17
CA ASP A 113 18.15 11.70 -19.09
C ASP A 113 18.41 13.15 -19.53
N PRO A 114 17.50 13.81 -20.23
CA PRO A 114 17.69 15.21 -20.67
C PRO A 114 17.85 16.20 -19.51
N ALA A 115 17.46 15.85 -18.28
CA ALA A 115 17.64 16.70 -17.10
C ALA A 115 19.02 16.51 -16.43
N GLY A 116 19.81 15.50 -16.82
CA GLY A 116 21.13 15.24 -16.27
C GLY A 116 21.14 14.91 -14.77
N ILE A 117 20.17 14.09 -14.32
CA ILE A 117 20.01 13.72 -12.91
C ILE A 117 20.27 12.24 -12.62
N LYS A 118 20.54 11.43 -13.67
CA LYS A 118 20.78 10.00 -13.56
C LYS A 118 21.99 9.66 -12.70
N GLY A 119 21.81 8.68 -11.81
CA GLY A 119 22.84 8.25 -10.86
C GLY A 119 22.98 9.18 -9.64
N GLY A 120 22.10 10.19 -9.53
CA GLY A 120 22.01 11.05 -8.37
C GLY A 120 21.60 10.32 -7.09
N LYS A 121 22.09 10.83 -5.94
CA LYS A 121 21.74 10.33 -4.59
C LYS A 121 21.21 11.43 -3.68
N ASP A 122 20.86 12.56 -4.24
CA ASP A 122 20.22 13.68 -3.57
C ASP A 122 18.92 14.05 -4.31
N VAL A 123 17.81 13.61 -3.75
CA VAL A 123 16.49 13.85 -4.31
C VAL A 123 16.16 15.33 -4.43
N LEU A 124 16.56 16.15 -3.45
CA LEU A 124 16.27 17.59 -3.49
C LEU A 124 17.10 18.33 -4.57
N ALA A 125 18.34 17.91 -4.81
CA ALA A 125 19.15 18.44 -5.91
C ALA A 125 18.51 18.11 -7.27
N ALA A 126 18.00 16.87 -7.43
CA ALA A 126 17.30 16.48 -8.64
C ALA A 126 16.00 17.28 -8.84
N PHE A 127 15.21 17.45 -7.78
CA PHE A 127 13.98 18.25 -7.83
C PHE A 127 14.29 19.71 -8.22
N ARG A 128 15.35 20.34 -7.67
CA ARG A 128 15.78 21.69 -8.09
C ARG A 128 16.14 21.75 -9.58
N LYS A 129 16.86 20.75 -10.10
CA LYS A 129 17.17 20.69 -11.53
C LYS A 129 15.94 20.56 -12.41
N LEU A 130 14.99 19.70 -12.01
CA LEU A 130 13.72 19.53 -12.73
C LEU A 130 12.88 20.80 -12.71
N ALA A 131 12.87 21.55 -11.59
CA ALA A 131 12.14 22.82 -11.50
C ALA A 131 12.70 23.92 -12.39
N SER A 132 14.01 23.94 -12.61
CA SER A 132 14.70 24.99 -13.39
C SER A 132 14.89 24.65 -14.86
N GLY A 133 14.64 23.39 -15.25
CA GLY A 133 14.86 22.90 -16.60
C GLY A 133 13.59 22.81 -17.45
N PRO A 134 13.73 22.44 -18.72
CA PRO A 134 12.61 22.24 -19.64
C PRO A 134 11.93 20.89 -19.49
N ALA A 135 12.46 20.01 -18.64
CA ALA A 135 11.95 18.65 -18.47
C ALA A 135 10.56 18.63 -17.82
N LYS A 136 9.68 17.75 -18.34
CA LYS A 136 8.36 17.55 -17.76
C LYS A 136 8.45 16.71 -16.49
N PHE A 137 7.66 17.07 -15.49
CA PHE A 137 7.41 16.26 -14.31
C PHE A 137 5.94 15.86 -14.27
N ILE A 138 5.68 14.57 -14.18
CA ILE A 138 4.32 14.02 -14.11
C ILE A 138 4.04 13.65 -12.65
N SER A 139 3.16 14.42 -12.03
CA SER A 139 2.70 14.23 -10.66
C SER A 139 1.45 13.35 -10.63
N ARG A 140 1.29 12.58 -9.56
CA ARG A 140 0.05 11.87 -9.32
C ARG A 140 -1.13 12.81 -9.10
N GLY A 141 -0.98 13.85 -8.30
CA GLY A 141 -2.01 14.85 -8.06
C GLY A 141 -3.29 14.34 -7.40
N ASP A 142 -3.24 13.21 -6.65
CA ASP A 142 -4.39 12.45 -6.16
C ASP A 142 -4.44 12.28 -4.63
N ASN A 143 -3.62 13.02 -3.89
CA ASN A 143 -3.44 12.91 -2.43
C ASN A 143 -2.99 11.51 -1.95
N SER A 144 -2.36 10.72 -2.81
CA SER A 144 -1.70 9.47 -2.42
C SER A 144 -0.45 9.72 -1.56
N GLY A 145 0.09 8.65 -0.96
CA GLY A 145 1.37 8.74 -0.25
C GLY A 145 2.50 9.24 -1.13
N THR A 146 2.55 8.83 -2.40
CA THR A 146 3.53 9.33 -3.38
C THR A 146 3.34 10.81 -3.68
N ASP A 147 2.11 11.28 -3.88
CA ASP A 147 1.78 12.69 -4.12
C ASP A 147 2.13 13.56 -2.91
N ILE A 148 1.82 13.10 -1.71
CA ILE A 148 2.18 13.80 -0.46
C ILE A 148 3.71 13.93 -0.33
N MET A 149 4.45 12.84 -0.62
CA MET A 149 5.91 12.83 -0.54
C MET A 149 6.53 13.72 -1.62
N GLU A 150 6.04 13.67 -2.85
CA GLU A 150 6.45 14.55 -3.94
C GLU A 150 6.31 16.03 -3.54
N LYS A 151 5.14 16.43 -3.05
CA LYS A 151 4.89 17.81 -2.59
C LYS A 151 5.82 18.22 -1.43
N ALA A 152 6.15 17.28 -0.54
CA ALA A 152 7.12 17.52 0.53
C ALA A 152 8.54 17.75 -0.04
N TYR A 153 8.94 17.03 -1.08
CA TYR A 153 10.24 17.25 -1.73
C TYR A 153 10.29 18.57 -2.47
N TRP A 154 9.25 18.97 -3.21
CA TRP A 154 9.18 20.30 -3.82
C TRP A 154 9.33 21.43 -2.80
N LYS A 155 8.61 21.31 -1.69
CA LYS A 155 8.70 22.28 -0.58
C LYS A 155 10.10 22.35 0.02
N GLN A 156 10.74 21.20 0.29
CA GLN A 156 12.09 21.12 0.83
C GLN A 156 13.15 21.60 -0.16
N ALA A 157 12.94 21.35 -1.45
CA ALA A 157 13.81 21.86 -2.52
C ALA A 157 13.72 23.38 -2.70
N GLY A 158 12.68 24.01 -2.17
CA GLY A 158 12.41 25.44 -2.31
C GLY A 158 12.04 25.85 -3.74
N SER A 159 11.59 24.92 -4.55
CA SER A 159 11.27 25.12 -5.96
C SER A 159 10.24 24.11 -6.45
N GLN A 160 9.46 24.49 -7.44
CA GLN A 160 8.48 23.63 -8.10
C GLN A 160 8.42 23.99 -9.57
N PRO A 161 8.32 23.02 -10.50
CA PRO A 161 8.11 23.34 -11.90
C PRO A 161 6.77 24.06 -12.09
N ALA A 162 6.71 24.91 -13.11
CA ALA A 162 5.53 25.72 -13.38
C ALA A 162 5.03 25.49 -14.81
N GLY A 163 3.75 25.83 -15.04
CA GLY A 163 3.16 25.78 -16.38
C GLY A 163 3.16 24.36 -16.98
N ALA A 164 3.49 24.25 -18.26
CA ALA A 164 3.43 23.01 -19.01
C ALA A 164 4.47 21.94 -18.59
N GLN A 165 5.45 22.30 -17.77
CA GLN A 165 6.45 21.36 -17.22
C GLN A 165 5.90 20.53 -16.05
N TYR A 166 4.84 20.96 -15.37
CA TYR A 166 4.23 20.22 -14.27
C TYR A 166 2.83 19.74 -14.64
N VAL A 167 2.71 18.43 -14.78
CA VAL A 167 1.44 17.78 -15.16
C VAL A 167 0.88 17.05 -13.94
N SER A 168 -0.18 17.58 -13.36
CA SER A 168 -0.94 16.91 -12.30
C SER A 168 -1.98 15.98 -12.93
N ALA A 169 -1.71 14.66 -12.90
CA ALA A 169 -2.49 13.69 -13.67
C ALA A 169 -3.83 13.31 -13.02
N GLY A 170 -3.91 13.32 -11.69
CA GLY A 170 -5.09 12.81 -10.96
C GLY A 170 -5.28 11.29 -11.10
N LEU A 171 -4.20 10.54 -11.37
CA LEU A 171 -4.22 9.12 -11.73
C LEU A 171 -3.47 8.24 -10.72
N GLY A 172 -3.70 6.91 -10.81
CA GLY A 172 -2.94 5.91 -10.07
C GLY A 172 -1.48 5.82 -10.54
N MET A 173 -0.59 5.20 -9.72
CA MET A 173 0.86 5.19 -10.01
C MET A 173 1.20 4.47 -11.32
N GLY A 174 0.49 3.38 -11.64
CA GLY A 174 0.72 2.66 -12.90
C GLY A 174 0.41 3.48 -14.14
N GLU A 175 -0.70 4.22 -14.12
CA GLU A 175 -1.10 5.12 -15.21
C GLU A 175 -0.14 6.30 -15.33
N VAL A 176 0.34 6.84 -14.20
CA VAL A 176 1.32 7.92 -14.18
C VAL A 176 2.67 7.48 -14.78
N LEU A 177 3.11 6.24 -14.51
CA LEU A 177 4.31 5.67 -15.13
C LEU A 177 4.16 5.55 -16.65
N ASN A 178 3.00 5.09 -17.14
CA ASN A 178 2.73 5.04 -18.59
C ASN A 178 2.74 6.45 -19.19
N MET A 179 2.06 7.42 -18.57
CA MET A 179 2.02 8.81 -19.02
C MET A 179 3.42 9.45 -19.03
N ALA A 180 4.24 9.19 -17.99
CA ALA A 180 5.62 9.69 -17.95
C ALA A 180 6.46 9.12 -19.09
N ALA A 181 6.31 7.85 -19.44
CA ALA A 181 6.97 7.24 -20.59
C ALA A 181 6.53 7.87 -21.92
N GLU A 182 5.22 8.02 -22.13
CA GLU A 182 4.65 8.62 -23.35
C GLU A 182 5.06 10.09 -23.54
N MET A 183 5.13 10.85 -22.46
CA MET A 183 5.48 12.28 -22.50
C MET A 183 6.98 12.56 -22.42
N GLY A 184 7.83 11.53 -22.26
CA GLY A 184 9.26 11.71 -22.04
C GLY A 184 9.56 12.47 -20.74
N GLY A 185 8.72 12.30 -19.73
CA GLY A 185 8.76 13.02 -18.46
C GLY A 185 9.39 12.22 -17.32
N TYR A 186 9.57 12.90 -16.20
CA TYR A 186 10.05 12.34 -14.94
C TYR A 186 8.88 12.18 -13.97
N THR A 187 8.96 11.20 -13.07
CA THR A 187 7.97 11.02 -12.01
C THR A 187 8.58 10.37 -10.78
N LEU A 188 8.03 10.70 -9.61
CA LEU A 188 8.31 9.98 -8.38
C LEU A 188 7.42 8.73 -8.30
N THR A 189 8.00 7.59 -7.94
CA THR A 189 7.26 6.34 -7.77
C THR A 189 7.84 5.53 -6.62
N ASP A 190 7.05 4.64 -6.04
CA ASP A 190 7.59 3.59 -5.20
C ASP A 190 8.28 2.52 -6.07
N ARG A 191 9.36 1.93 -5.54
CA ARG A 191 10.15 0.92 -6.26
C ARG A 191 9.34 -0.31 -6.65
N ALA A 192 8.36 -0.70 -5.84
CA ALA A 192 7.59 -1.90 -6.09
C ALA A 192 6.68 -1.74 -7.32
N THR A 193 5.95 -0.62 -7.42
CA THR A 193 5.15 -0.31 -8.61
C THR A 193 6.03 -0.15 -9.83
N TYR A 194 7.18 0.56 -9.71
CA TYR A 194 8.13 0.69 -10.83
C TYR A 194 8.61 -0.69 -11.33
N GLY A 195 8.95 -1.61 -10.42
CA GLY A 195 9.42 -2.96 -10.80
C GLY A 195 8.43 -3.71 -11.69
N VAL A 196 7.13 -3.54 -11.46
CA VAL A 196 6.07 -4.14 -12.29
C VAL A 196 5.96 -3.46 -13.66
N TYR A 197 6.17 -2.14 -13.72
CA TYR A 197 5.95 -1.35 -14.95
C TYR A 197 7.23 -1.09 -15.75
N GLN A 198 8.41 -1.38 -15.22
CA GLN A 198 9.72 -1.08 -15.83
C GLN A 198 9.84 -1.59 -17.27
N ALA A 199 9.56 -2.88 -17.48
CA ALA A 199 9.69 -3.50 -18.80
C ALA A 199 8.74 -2.89 -19.85
N LYS A 200 7.55 -2.45 -19.41
CA LYS A 200 6.55 -1.86 -20.29
C LYS A 200 6.84 -0.42 -20.64
N THR A 201 7.36 0.36 -19.68
CA THR A 201 7.52 1.81 -19.84
C THR A 201 8.88 2.21 -20.39
N GLY A 202 9.91 1.39 -20.21
CA GLY A 202 11.29 1.72 -20.59
C GLY A 202 11.90 2.88 -19.79
N LEU A 203 11.19 3.37 -18.75
CA LEU A 203 11.74 4.36 -17.84
C LEU A 203 12.92 3.77 -17.06
N ALA A 204 13.89 4.60 -16.72
CA ALA A 204 15.07 4.21 -15.96
C ALA A 204 15.10 4.92 -14.59
N PRO A 205 15.71 4.29 -13.55
CA PRO A 205 15.98 4.98 -12.29
C PRO A 205 16.96 6.13 -12.52
N MET A 206 16.58 7.31 -12.00
CA MET A 206 17.38 8.53 -12.07
C MET A 206 18.03 8.86 -10.74
N VAL A 207 17.23 8.80 -9.65
CA VAL A 207 17.71 9.04 -8.29
C VAL A 207 17.16 7.95 -7.38
N GLU A 208 18.06 7.35 -6.61
CA GLU A 208 17.75 6.30 -5.64
C GLU A 208 18.77 6.28 -4.49
N GLY A 209 18.41 5.68 -3.36
CA GLY A 209 19.30 5.50 -2.22
C GLY A 209 19.46 6.75 -1.35
N ASP A 210 18.64 7.77 -1.51
CA ASP A 210 18.54 8.89 -0.58
C ASP A 210 17.72 8.45 0.65
N GLN A 211 18.24 8.71 1.85
CA GLN A 211 17.53 8.34 3.09
C GLN A 211 16.15 8.98 3.24
N ARG A 212 15.94 10.15 2.61
CA ARG A 212 14.65 10.84 2.58
C ARG A 212 13.60 10.09 1.76
N MET A 213 14.01 9.16 0.90
CA MET A 213 13.13 8.37 0.03
C MET A 213 12.63 7.06 0.67
N PHE A 214 12.92 6.85 1.96
CA PHE A 214 12.38 5.71 2.71
C PHE A 214 10.84 5.77 2.78
N ASN A 215 10.19 4.65 2.49
CA ASN A 215 8.75 4.53 2.37
C ASN A 215 8.22 3.39 3.27
N PRO A 216 7.97 3.66 4.57
CA PRO A 216 7.45 2.68 5.51
C PRO A 216 5.94 2.48 5.33
N TYR A 217 5.48 1.24 5.46
CA TYR A 217 4.08 0.83 5.43
C TYR A 217 3.59 0.50 6.82
N GLY A 218 2.44 1.06 7.18
CA GLY A 218 1.74 0.76 8.43
C GLY A 218 0.37 0.15 8.18
N ILE A 219 -0.04 -0.77 9.06
CA ILE A 219 -1.40 -1.31 9.12
C ILE A 219 -2.07 -0.83 10.40
N ILE A 220 -3.35 -0.45 10.32
CA ILE A 220 -4.10 0.19 11.41
C ILE A 220 -5.50 -0.42 11.43
N ALA A 221 -5.99 -0.84 12.59
CA ALA A 221 -7.39 -1.22 12.76
C ALA A 221 -8.28 0.03 12.88
N THR A 222 -9.45 0.01 12.25
CA THR A 222 -10.50 1.00 12.51
C THR A 222 -10.98 0.87 13.95
N ASN A 223 -11.11 1.98 14.66
CA ASN A 223 -11.43 1.98 16.09
C ASN A 223 -12.89 1.54 16.34
N PRO A 224 -13.12 0.36 16.97
CA PRO A 224 -14.48 -0.15 17.23
C PRO A 224 -15.27 0.70 18.24
N ALA A 225 -14.60 1.52 19.05
CA ALA A 225 -15.27 2.45 19.95
C ALA A 225 -15.94 3.62 19.19
N ARG A 226 -15.51 3.89 17.96
CA ARG A 226 -16.13 4.88 17.06
C ARG A 226 -17.18 4.25 16.16
N HIS A 227 -17.01 2.98 15.78
CA HIS A 227 -17.83 2.28 14.78
C HIS A 227 -18.14 0.85 15.22
N ALA A 228 -19.28 0.63 15.84
CA ALA A 228 -19.70 -0.69 16.35
C ALA A 228 -19.84 -1.78 15.24
N GLY A 229 -19.97 -1.37 13.97
CA GLY A 229 -20.15 -2.28 12.83
C GLY A 229 -18.86 -2.80 12.19
N VAL A 230 -17.68 -2.39 12.66
CA VAL A 230 -16.41 -2.87 12.10
C VAL A 230 -16.03 -4.24 12.65
N ASN A 231 -15.48 -5.09 11.81
CA ASN A 231 -14.95 -6.40 12.20
C ASN A 231 -13.54 -6.25 12.82
N TYR A 232 -13.49 -5.65 14.01
CA TYR A 232 -12.22 -5.44 14.73
C TYR A 232 -11.48 -6.76 15.02
N LYS A 233 -12.20 -7.84 15.34
CA LYS A 233 -11.57 -9.15 15.57
C LYS A 233 -10.83 -9.64 14.32
N GLY A 234 -11.44 -9.55 13.15
CA GLY A 234 -10.82 -9.92 11.89
C GLY A 234 -9.65 -9.00 11.52
N ALA A 235 -9.82 -7.68 11.70
CA ALA A 235 -8.76 -6.70 11.49
C ALA A 235 -7.53 -7.01 12.34
N ARG A 236 -7.71 -7.28 13.62
CA ARG A 236 -6.64 -7.65 14.55
C ARG A 236 -5.94 -8.95 14.15
N GLN A 237 -6.69 -9.98 13.72
CA GLN A 237 -6.12 -11.22 13.20
C GLN A 237 -5.23 -10.97 11.98
N LEU A 238 -5.67 -10.10 11.06
CA LEU A 238 -4.87 -9.73 9.88
C LEU A 238 -3.60 -8.97 10.29
N ILE A 239 -3.71 -8.01 11.20
CA ILE A 239 -2.58 -7.26 11.74
C ILE A 239 -1.57 -8.20 12.42
N GLU A 240 -2.03 -9.08 13.30
CA GLU A 240 -1.19 -10.04 14.00
C GLU A 240 -0.49 -11.00 13.02
N TRP A 241 -1.18 -11.48 11.99
CA TRP A 241 -0.61 -12.39 11.01
C TRP A 241 0.42 -11.70 10.11
N ILE A 242 0.10 -10.53 9.54
CA ILE A 242 1.03 -9.85 8.61
C ILE A 242 2.32 -9.39 9.32
N THR A 243 2.24 -9.13 10.64
CA THR A 243 3.39 -8.77 11.48
C THR A 243 4.05 -9.97 12.17
N SER A 244 3.51 -11.18 12.00
CA SER A 244 4.11 -12.40 12.54
C SER A 244 5.36 -12.84 11.77
N PRO A 245 6.20 -13.73 12.33
CA PRO A 245 7.33 -14.29 11.60
C PRO A 245 6.95 -14.92 10.26
N GLU A 246 5.77 -15.56 10.16
CA GLU A 246 5.28 -16.12 8.90
C GLU A 246 4.95 -15.04 7.88
N GLY A 247 4.14 -14.04 8.26
CA GLY A 247 3.77 -12.93 7.37
C GLY A 247 5.00 -12.16 6.90
N GLN A 248 5.94 -11.89 7.79
CA GLN A 248 7.18 -11.19 7.49
C GLN A 248 8.10 -12.01 6.56
N ALA A 249 8.21 -13.33 6.77
CA ALA A 249 8.96 -14.21 5.86
C ALA A 249 8.34 -14.22 4.45
N ARG A 250 7.01 -14.23 4.33
CA ARG A 250 6.33 -14.14 3.04
C ARG A 250 6.59 -12.81 2.34
N ILE A 251 6.57 -11.69 3.07
CA ILE A 251 6.93 -10.38 2.50
C ILE A 251 8.36 -10.42 1.94
N ALA A 252 9.33 -10.98 2.67
CA ALA A 252 10.71 -11.12 2.21
C ALA A 252 10.86 -12.03 0.97
N GLN A 253 9.97 -13.01 0.83
CA GLN A 253 9.96 -13.96 -0.30
C GLN A 253 9.25 -13.40 -1.54
N PHE A 254 8.49 -12.32 -1.43
CA PHE A 254 7.84 -11.70 -2.58
C PHE A 254 8.87 -11.03 -3.49
N ARG A 255 9.18 -11.68 -4.61
CA ARG A 255 10.23 -11.28 -5.55
C ARG A 255 9.75 -11.33 -7.00
N PRO A 256 8.80 -10.49 -7.40
CA PRO A 256 8.40 -10.42 -8.80
C PRO A 256 9.60 -10.02 -9.67
N GLY A 257 9.83 -10.74 -10.77
CA GLY A 257 11.02 -10.55 -11.60
C GLY A 257 12.35 -10.89 -10.93
N GLY A 258 12.34 -11.62 -9.80
CA GLY A 258 13.55 -12.04 -9.08
C GLY A 258 14.09 -11.00 -8.08
N GLN A 259 13.53 -9.79 -8.04
CA GLN A 259 13.97 -8.73 -7.15
C GLN A 259 13.09 -8.62 -5.89
N GLN A 260 13.72 -8.43 -4.73
CA GLN A 260 12.98 -8.11 -3.51
C GLN A 260 12.52 -6.66 -3.56
N LEU A 261 11.20 -6.46 -3.52
CA LEU A 261 10.59 -5.13 -3.62
C LEU A 261 10.16 -4.56 -2.27
N PHE A 262 9.90 -5.43 -1.29
CA PHE A 262 9.52 -5.05 0.07
C PHE A 262 10.42 -5.72 1.09
N PHE A 263 10.73 -4.99 2.13
CA PHE A 263 11.60 -5.42 3.22
C PHE A 263 10.80 -5.47 4.52
N PRO A 264 10.73 -6.61 5.22
CA PRO A 264 10.06 -6.74 6.50
C PRO A 264 10.56 -5.73 7.53
N SER A 265 9.65 -5.15 8.32
CA SER A 265 10.03 -4.19 9.37
C SER A 265 9.17 -4.28 10.65
N ALA A 266 8.26 -5.26 10.75
CA ALA A 266 7.55 -5.49 11.99
C ALA A 266 8.52 -5.91 13.11
N LYS A 267 8.31 -5.35 14.32
CA LYS A 267 9.11 -5.63 15.53
C LYS A 267 8.31 -6.49 16.50
#